data_74ba01d1aa8ce34df25c3134bed56217
#
_entry.id   74ba01d1aa8ce34df25c3134bed56217
#
_cell.length_a   1.000
_cell.length_b   1.000
_cell.length_c   1.000
_cell.angle_alpha   90.00
_cell.angle_beta   90.00
_cell.angle_gamma   90.00
#
_symmetry.space_group_name_H-M   'P 1'
#
loop_
_entity.id
_entity.type
_entity.pdbx_description
1 polymer ?
#
loop_
_entity_poly.entity_id
_entity_poly.type
_entity_poly.pdbx_seq_one_letter_code
_entity_poly.pdbx_strand_id
1 'polypeptide(L)'
;AIDAGKRALEEHYARLGIDAEVRYTGIFIMFESVLKVKDNPKVSILIPSKDHVEDLDKCITSIEEKSTWKNFEIIVIENNSTEQDTFAYYDQIQLRYPNVQVVYWKKGFNYSAINNYGASFATGDYYVLMNNDIEVITPQWMEYMLGYCQRENTGIVGAKLYYPDDTIQHAGTIIGIGGIAGHAFLNMPRSRSGYLHKASLQMDLSAV
;
A
#
# COMPACT_ATOMS: atom_id res chain seq x y z
N ALA A 1 23.82 15.52 19.30
CA ALA A 1 23.02 16.01 18.16
C ALA A 1 21.85 15.05 17.86
N ILE A 2 22.11 13.72 17.67
CA ILE A 2 21.09 12.73 17.31
C ILE A 2 19.99 12.67 18.37
N ASP A 3 20.33 12.47 19.66
CA ASP A 3 19.34 12.40 20.75
C ASP A 3 18.53 13.70 20.90
N ALA A 4 19.12 14.84 20.63
CA ALA A 4 18.41 16.12 20.66
C ALA A 4 17.40 16.22 19.51
N GLY A 5 17.78 15.76 18.30
CA GLY A 5 16.86 15.70 17.17
C GLY A 5 15.70 14.75 17.41
N LYS A 6 15.97 13.56 17.95
CA LYS A 6 14.93 12.61 18.32
C LYS A 6 13.94 13.22 19.32
N ARG A 7 14.43 13.76 20.44
CA ARG A 7 13.59 14.42 21.44
C ARG A 7 12.75 15.55 20.87
N ALA A 8 13.32 16.38 19.99
CA ALA A 8 12.58 17.47 19.37
C ALA A 8 11.38 16.99 18.54
N LEU A 9 11.54 15.88 17.82
CA LEU A 9 10.44 15.23 17.09
C LEU A 9 9.42 14.60 18.03
N GLU A 10 9.85 13.88 19.06
CA GLU A 10 8.98 13.29 20.05
C GLU A 10 8.14 14.36 20.78
N GLU A 11 8.75 15.46 21.22
CA GLU A 11 8.07 16.61 21.81
C GLU A 11 7.10 17.30 20.84
N HIS A 12 7.48 17.39 19.55
CA HIS A 12 6.60 17.92 18.52
C HIS A 12 5.33 17.08 18.37
N TYR A 13 5.46 15.77 18.23
CA TYR A 13 4.30 14.86 18.14
C TYR A 13 3.44 14.90 19.41
N ALA A 14 4.06 14.95 20.60
CA ALA A 14 3.35 15.07 21.86
C ALA A 14 2.51 16.36 21.93
N ARG A 15 3.06 17.51 21.48
CA ARG A 15 2.31 18.79 21.42
C ARG A 15 1.11 18.73 20.46
N LEU A 16 1.21 17.93 19.41
CA LEU A 16 0.13 17.75 18.43
C LEU A 16 -0.87 16.66 18.86
N GLY A 17 -0.64 15.96 19.99
CA GLY A 17 -1.47 14.83 20.39
C GLY A 17 -1.37 13.63 19.46
N ILE A 18 -0.26 13.50 18.72
CA ILE A 18 0.01 12.41 17.79
C ILE A 18 0.86 11.37 18.52
N ASP A 19 0.37 10.12 18.62
CA ASP A 19 1.16 9.00 19.12
C ASP A 19 2.07 8.47 18.03
N ALA A 20 3.36 8.73 18.16
CA ALA A 20 4.37 8.35 17.17
C ALA A 20 5.62 7.82 17.87
N GLU A 21 6.22 6.80 17.27
CA GLU A 21 7.56 6.33 17.61
C GLU A 21 8.57 6.98 16.66
N VAL A 22 9.57 7.67 17.21
CA VAL A 22 10.66 8.26 16.43
C VAL A 22 11.87 7.33 16.48
N ARG A 23 12.29 6.83 15.32
CA ARG A 23 13.43 5.92 15.17
C ARG A 23 14.58 6.61 14.44
N TYR A 24 15.79 6.44 14.94
CA TYR A 24 16.98 6.88 14.20
C TYR A 24 17.27 5.90 13.06
N THR A 25 17.41 6.41 11.86
CA THR A 25 17.63 5.56 10.66
C THR A 25 19.06 5.01 10.52
N GLY A 26 19.99 5.45 11.38
CA GLY A 26 21.42 5.15 11.21
C GLY A 26 22.11 6.05 10.18
N ILE A 27 21.39 6.94 9.52
CA ILE A 27 21.90 7.78 8.44
C ILE A 27 21.90 9.25 8.88
N PHE A 28 23.04 9.86 8.95
CA PHE A 28 23.21 11.29 9.29
C PHE A 28 22.34 11.73 10.47
N ILE A 29 21.49 12.75 10.34
CA ILE A 29 20.54 13.23 11.35
C ILE A 29 19.10 12.94 10.93
N MET A 30 18.86 11.79 10.29
CA MET A 30 17.55 11.41 9.74
C MET A 30 16.82 10.46 10.66
N PHE A 31 15.53 10.68 10.78
CA PHE A 31 14.64 9.90 11.64
C PHE A 31 13.45 9.40 10.82
N GLU A 32 13.01 8.21 11.12
CA GLU A 32 11.74 7.67 10.70
C GLU A 32 10.70 7.94 11.80
N SER A 33 9.53 8.40 11.41
CA SER A 33 8.41 8.56 12.33
C SER A 33 7.35 7.52 12.01
N VAL A 34 7.10 6.61 12.94
CA VAL A 34 6.06 5.61 12.82
C VAL A 34 4.86 6.06 13.63
N LEU A 35 3.82 6.50 12.95
CA LEU A 35 2.58 6.92 13.60
C LEU A 35 1.78 5.68 14.00
N LYS A 36 1.34 5.63 15.27
CA LYS A 36 0.53 4.51 15.74
C LYS A 36 -0.89 4.62 15.23
N VAL A 37 -1.42 3.49 14.79
CA VAL A 37 -2.82 3.40 14.39
C VAL A 37 -3.71 3.50 15.62
N LYS A 38 -4.73 4.36 15.55
CA LYS A 38 -5.77 4.50 16.57
C LYS A 38 -6.90 3.52 16.26
N ASP A 39 -7.48 2.98 17.31
CA ASP A 39 -8.54 2.00 17.23
C ASP A 39 -8.10 0.73 16.47
N ASN A 40 -9.02 0.02 15.89
CA ASN A 40 -8.73 -1.14 15.05
C ASN A 40 -9.56 -1.06 13.77
N PRO A 41 -9.30 -0.05 12.89
CA PRO A 41 -10.11 0.15 11.70
C PRO A 41 -10.01 -1.04 10.75
N LYS A 42 -11.10 -1.35 10.08
CA LYS A 42 -11.13 -2.37 9.05
C LYS A 42 -10.63 -1.82 7.71
N VAL A 43 -9.78 -2.58 7.05
CA VAL A 43 -9.24 -2.23 5.72
C VAL A 43 -9.88 -3.12 4.67
N SER A 44 -10.41 -2.53 3.60
CA SER A 44 -10.87 -3.26 2.42
C SER A 44 -9.84 -3.14 1.31
N ILE A 45 -9.25 -4.28 0.92
CA ILE A 45 -8.25 -4.36 -0.14
C ILE A 45 -8.98 -4.71 -1.44
N LEU A 46 -8.97 -3.79 -2.41
CA LEU A 46 -9.65 -3.93 -3.69
C LEU A 46 -8.64 -4.35 -4.76
N ILE A 47 -8.85 -5.51 -5.35
CA ILE A 47 -7.91 -6.11 -6.32
C ILE A 47 -8.65 -6.40 -7.63
N PRO A 48 -8.62 -5.48 -8.62
CA PRO A 48 -9.05 -5.81 -9.97
C PRO A 48 -8.20 -6.93 -10.55
N SER A 49 -8.83 -7.96 -11.08
CA SER A 49 -8.11 -9.11 -11.64
C SER A 49 -8.77 -9.60 -12.93
N LYS A 50 -7.93 -10.09 -13.83
CA LYS A 50 -8.35 -10.79 -15.04
C LYS A 50 -7.32 -11.85 -15.36
N ASP A 51 -7.74 -13.14 -15.34
CA ASP A 51 -6.83 -14.25 -15.55
C ASP A 51 -5.59 -14.18 -14.60
N HIS A 52 -4.41 -14.68 -14.99
CA HIS A 52 -3.16 -14.58 -14.19
C HIS A 52 -3.28 -15.10 -12.75
N VAL A 53 -3.82 -16.33 -12.60
CA VAL A 53 -4.08 -16.96 -11.30
C VAL A 53 -2.84 -17.03 -10.40
N GLU A 54 -1.67 -17.31 -10.99
CA GLU A 54 -0.42 -17.46 -10.22
C GLU A 54 -0.01 -16.15 -9.54
N ASP A 55 -0.19 -15.02 -10.22
CA ASP A 55 0.14 -13.70 -9.66
C ASP A 55 -0.87 -13.33 -8.57
N LEU A 56 -2.16 -13.56 -8.82
CA LEU A 56 -3.21 -13.30 -7.84
C LEU A 56 -3.05 -14.18 -6.59
N ASP A 57 -2.69 -15.46 -6.73
CA ASP A 57 -2.45 -16.36 -5.59
C ASP A 57 -1.27 -15.90 -4.75
N LYS A 58 -0.16 -15.51 -5.37
CA LYS A 58 0.99 -14.91 -4.67
C LYS A 58 0.61 -13.63 -3.93
N CYS A 59 -0.17 -12.77 -4.58
CA CYS A 59 -0.63 -11.52 -4.00
C CYS A 59 -1.45 -11.78 -2.74
N ILE A 60 -2.55 -12.53 -2.84
CA ILE A 60 -3.46 -12.82 -1.72
C ILE A 60 -2.72 -13.59 -0.62
N THR A 61 -1.98 -14.63 -0.95
CA THR A 61 -1.22 -15.44 0.03
C THR A 61 -0.20 -14.57 0.76
N SER A 62 0.50 -13.67 0.07
CA SER A 62 1.46 -12.78 0.72
C SER A 62 0.81 -11.79 1.68
N ILE A 63 -0.39 -11.31 1.37
CA ILE A 63 -1.17 -10.43 2.26
C ILE A 63 -1.56 -11.20 3.52
N GLU A 64 -2.14 -12.39 3.36
CA GLU A 64 -2.65 -13.22 4.47
C GLU A 64 -1.54 -13.69 5.41
N GLU A 65 -0.44 -14.17 4.85
CA GLU A 65 0.63 -14.80 5.62
C GLU A 65 1.59 -13.78 6.22
N LYS A 66 1.94 -12.71 5.48
CA LYS A 66 2.97 -11.78 5.90
C LYS A 66 2.44 -10.57 6.69
N SER A 67 1.21 -10.10 6.45
CA SER A 67 0.71 -8.89 7.11
C SER A 67 0.50 -9.08 8.60
N THR A 68 0.94 -8.12 9.39
CA THR A 68 0.73 -8.09 10.85
C THR A 68 -0.63 -7.55 11.24
N TRP A 69 -1.17 -6.59 10.48
CA TRP A 69 -2.55 -6.13 10.62
C TRP A 69 -3.52 -7.22 10.20
N LYS A 70 -4.50 -7.54 11.04
CA LYS A 70 -5.42 -8.66 10.78
C LYS A 70 -6.88 -8.25 10.57
N ASN A 71 -7.23 -6.98 10.82
CA ASN A 71 -8.59 -6.49 10.58
C ASN A 71 -8.73 -5.98 9.14
N PHE A 72 -8.81 -6.90 8.18
CA PHE A 72 -8.98 -6.57 6.78
C PHE A 72 -9.89 -7.58 6.06
N GLU A 73 -10.36 -7.18 4.90
CA GLU A 73 -11.01 -8.03 3.91
C GLU A 73 -10.38 -7.81 2.54
N ILE A 74 -10.48 -8.78 1.65
CA ILE A 74 -10.01 -8.71 0.27
C ILE A 74 -11.19 -8.86 -0.65
N ILE A 75 -11.37 -7.91 -1.57
CA ILE A 75 -12.40 -7.94 -2.60
C ILE A 75 -11.69 -8.05 -3.96
N VAL A 76 -11.71 -9.24 -4.52
CA VAL A 76 -11.23 -9.48 -5.88
C VAL A 76 -12.33 -9.08 -6.85
N ILE A 77 -12.02 -8.14 -7.76
CA ILE A 77 -12.97 -7.68 -8.76
C ILE A 77 -12.62 -8.34 -10.09
N GLU A 78 -13.31 -9.41 -10.39
CA GLU A 78 -13.18 -10.17 -11.64
C GLU A 78 -13.58 -9.30 -12.83
N ASN A 79 -12.69 -9.16 -13.82
CA ASN A 79 -12.92 -8.35 -15.03
C ASN A 79 -12.81 -9.14 -16.32
N ASN A 80 -13.85 -9.94 -16.64
CA ASN A 80 -13.97 -10.68 -17.88
C ASN A 80 -12.80 -11.63 -18.17
N SER A 81 -12.44 -12.45 -17.19
CA SER A 81 -11.52 -13.58 -17.37
C SER A 81 -12.06 -14.60 -18.38
N THR A 82 -11.15 -15.28 -19.05
CA THR A 82 -11.48 -16.24 -20.11
C THR A 82 -10.95 -17.64 -19.80
N GLU A 83 -10.02 -17.76 -18.86
CA GLU A 83 -9.41 -19.02 -18.46
C GLU A 83 -10.29 -19.75 -17.42
N GLN A 84 -10.58 -21.01 -17.67
CA GLN A 84 -11.44 -21.79 -16.76
C GLN A 84 -10.80 -21.99 -15.39
N ASP A 85 -9.48 -22.11 -15.33
CA ASP A 85 -8.72 -22.27 -14.09
C ASP A 85 -8.87 -21.04 -13.16
N THR A 86 -9.09 -19.86 -13.73
CA THR A 86 -9.35 -18.64 -12.95
C THR A 86 -10.63 -18.78 -12.10
N PHE A 87 -11.71 -19.30 -12.67
CA PHE A 87 -12.97 -19.46 -11.94
C PHE A 87 -12.86 -20.56 -10.88
N ALA A 88 -12.18 -21.67 -11.19
CA ALA A 88 -11.90 -22.71 -10.20
C ALA A 88 -11.06 -22.17 -9.03
N TYR A 89 -10.08 -21.33 -9.31
CA TYR A 89 -9.30 -20.67 -8.28
C TYR A 89 -10.15 -19.73 -7.41
N TYR A 90 -11.06 -18.96 -7.98
CA TYR A 90 -11.93 -18.07 -7.21
C TYR A 90 -12.78 -18.82 -6.18
N ASP A 91 -13.29 -20.01 -6.54
CA ASP A 91 -14.01 -20.86 -5.60
C ASP A 91 -13.09 -21.37 -4.47
N GLN A 92 -11.87 -21.76 -4.81
CA GLN A 92 -10.90 -22.28 -3.85
C GLN A 92 -10.42 -21.20 -2.88
N ILE A 93 -10.08 -20.00 -3.37
CA ILE A 93 -9.51 -18.93 -2.53
C ILE A 93 -10.51 -18.41 -1.49
N GLN A 94 -11.79 -18.35 -1.83
CA GLN A 94 -12.85 -17.95 -0.89
C GLN A 94 -13.11 -19.02 0.19
N LEU A 95 -12.87 -20.29 -0.12
CA LEU A 95 -12.92 -21.36 0.89
C LEU A 95 -11.68 -21.35 1.79
N ARG A 96 -10.50 -21.03 1.22
CA ARG A 96 -9.23 -20.96 1.97
C ARG A 96 -9.17 -19.77 2.91
N TYR A 97 -9.69 -18.61 2.50
CA TYR A 97 -9.67 -17.37 3.27
C TYR A 97 -11.08 -16.77 3.36
N PRO A 98 -11.78 -16.92 4.50
CA PRO A 98 -13.18 -16.45 4.64
C PRO A 98 -13.38 -14.93 4.53
N ASN A 99 -12.31 -14.15 4.63
CA ASN A 99 -12.30 -12.69 4.43
C ASN A 99 -12.03 -12.27 2.98
N VAL A 100 -11.95 -13.25 2.04
CA VAL A 100 -11.83 -13.00 0.60
C VAL A 100 -13.19 -13.14 -0.04
N GLN A 101 -13.61 -12.16 -0.82
CA GLN A 101 -14.80 -12.15 -1.64
C GLN A 101 -14.46 -11.91 -3.10
N VAL A 102 -15.12 -12.60 -4.04
CA VAL A 102 -15.00 -12.33 -5.48
C VAL A 102 -16.30 -11.71 -5.98
N VAL A 103 -16.17 -10.55 -6.66
CA VAL A 103 -17.29 -9.83 -7.28
C VAL A 103 -17.04 -9.65 -8.77
N TYR A 104 -18.08 -9.61 -9.60
CA TYR A 104 -17.97 -9.72 -11.04
C TYR A 104 -18.32 -8.41 -11.76
N TRP A 105 -17.32 -7.76 -12.35
CA TRP A 105 -17.48 -6.59 -13.22
C TRP A 105 -17.63 -7.04 -14.67
N LYS A 106 -18.86 -7.01 -15.21
CA LYS A 106 -19.19 -7.51 -16.56
C LYS A 106 -19.07 -6.47 -17.69
N LYS A 107 -18.57 -5.28 -17.38
CA LYS A 107 -18.39 -4.22 -18.37
C LYS A 107 -16.95 -4.18 -18.89
N GLY A 108 -16.67 -3.32 -19.90
CA GLY A 108 -15.32 -3.09 -20.38
C GLY A 108 -14.37 -2.57 -19.29
N PHE A 109 -13.08 -2.72 -19.54
CA PHE A 109 -12.05 -2.25 -18.59
C PHE A 109 -12.12 -0.73 -18.41
N ASN A 110 -12.26 -0.32 -17.16
CA ASN A 110 -12.10 1.06 -16.71
C ASN A 110 -11.66 1.00 -15.25
N TYR A 111 -10.42 1.34 -14.99
CA TYR A 111 -9.80 1.19 -13.66
C TYR A 111 -10.60 1.87 -12.55
N SER A 112 -11.00 3.13 -12.76
CA SER A 112 -11.77 3.87 -11.75
C SER A 112 -13.15 3.25 -11.51
N ALA A 113 -13.84 2.87 -12.58
CA ALA A 113 -15.17 2.28 -12.46
C ALA A 113 -15.16 0.89 -11.81
N ILE A 114 -14.13 0.08 -12.09
CA ILE A 114 -13.93 -1.24 -11.47
C ILE A 114 -13.69 -1.08 -9.97
N ASN A 115 -12.78 -0.18 -9.57
CA ASN A 115 -12.52 0.06 -8.15
C ASN A 115 -13.73 0.64 -7.43
N ASN A 116 -14.47 1.58 -8.03
CA ASN A 116 -15.72 2.08 -7.46
C ASN A 116 -16.78 0.99 -7.29
N TYR A 117 -16.85 0.05 -8.24
CA TYR A 117 -17.73 -1.10 -8.13
C TYR A 117 -17.29 -2.02 -6.97
N GLY A 118 -15.99 -2.35 -6.87
CA GLY A 118 -15.45 -3.11 -5.74
C GLY A 118 -15.73 -2.45 -4.40
N ALA A 119 -15.55 -1.14 -4.31
CA ALA A 119 -15.82 -0.35 -3.10
C ALA A 119 -17.29 -0.43 -2.64
N SER A 120 -18.24 -0.69 -3.55
CA SER A 120 -19.66 -0.86 -3.15
C SER A 120 -19.94 -2.15 -2.36
N PHE A 121 -19.01 -3.09 -2.32
CA PHE A 121 -19.07 -4.31 -1.51
C PHE A 121 -18.21 -4.22 -0.24
N ALA A 122 -17.38 -3.18 -0.14
CA ALA A 122 -16.44 -2.99 0.95
C ALA A 122 -17.16 -2.57 2.23
N THR A 123 -16.70 -3.09 3.36
CA THR A 123 -17.22 -2.78 4.70
C THR A 123 -16.16 -2.13 5.60
N GLY A 124 -14.95 -1.90 5.09
CA GLY A 124 -13.85 -1.29 5.82
C GLY A 124 -13.94 0.23 5.89
N ASP A 125 -13.25 0.77 6.88
CA ASP A 125 -13.12 2.21 7.11
C ASP A 125 -12.13 2.86 6.12
N TYR A 126 -11.20 2.06 5.61
CA TYR A 126 -10.15 2.47 4.66
C TYR A 126 -10.08 1.51 3.48
N TYR A 127 -9.73 2.05 2.31
CA TYR A 127 -9.53 1.27 1.08
C TYR A 127 -8.06 1.21 0.70
N VAL A 128 -7.63 0.04 0.25
CA VAL A 128 -6.37 -0.14 -0.47
C VAL A 128 -6.71 -0.53 -1.91
N LEU A 129 -6.29 0.28 -2.88
CA LEU A 129 -6.36 -0.07 -4.30
C LEU A 129 -5.06 -0.78 -4.66
N MET A 130 -5.14 -2.07 -5.00
CA MET A 130 -3.97 -2.91 -5.21
C MET A 130 -4.07 -3.67 -6.53
N ASN A 131 -2.97 -3.75 -7.27
CA ASN A 131 -2.88 -4.64 -8.43
C ASN A 131 -2.77 -6.10 -7.98
N ASN A 132 -3.14 -7.02 -8.85
CA ASN A 132 -3.12 -8.47 -8.58
C ASN A 132 -1.71 -9.10 -8.65
N ASP A 133 -0.68 -8.35 -9.05
CA ASP A 133 0.72 -8.77 -9.21
C ASP A 133 1.66 -8.23 -8.10
N ILE A 134 1.08 -7.78 -6.98
CA ILE A 134 1.84 -7.25 -5.84
C ILE A 134 2.17 -8.35 -4.84
N GLU A 135 3.40 -8.35 -4.32
CA GLU A 135 3.81 -9.21 -3.21
C GLU A 135 4.23 -8.37 -2.00
N VAL A 136 3.69 -8.69 -0.82
CA VAL A 136 4.04 -8.01 0.44
C VAL A 136 5.48 -8.31 0.84
N ILE A 137 6.27 -7.26 1.05
CA ILE A 137 7.66 -7.35 1.52
C ILE A 137 7.72 -7.02 3.02
N THR A 138 7.11 -5.93 3.44
CA THR A 138 7.16 -5.43 4.84
C THR A 138 5.91 -5.86 5.58
N PRO A 139 6.01 -6.69 6.65
CA PRO A 139 4.82 -7.19 7.35
C PRO A 139 3.91 -6.10 7.92
N GLN A 140 4.47 -4.98 8.39
CA GLN A 140 3.76 -3.85 8.99
C GLN A 140 3.29 -2.80 7.96
N TRP A 141 3.17 -3.15 6.69
CA TRP A 141 2.85 -2.19 5.64
C TRP A 141 1.51 -1.46 5.85
N MET A 142 0.49 -2.19 6.31
CA MET A 142 -0.83 -1.58 6.59
C MET A 142 -0.76 -0.60 7.76
N GLU A 143 -0.09 -0.97 8.85
CA GLU A 143 0.08 -0.09 10.01
C GLU A 143 0.83 1.19 9.64
N TYR A 144 1.89 1.09 8.83
CA TYR A 144 2.63 2.26 8.37
C TYR A 144 1.75 3.20 7.52
N MET A 145 0.94 2.64 6.62
CA MET A 145 0.06 3.45 5.78
C MET A 145 -1.13 4.02 6.58
N LEU A 146 -1.78 3.22 7.43
CA LEU A 146 -2.90 3.63 8.26
C LEU A 146 -2.53 4.75 9.23
N GLY A 147 -1.37 4.66 9.88
CA GLY A 147 -0.90 5.68 10.82
C GLY A 147 -0.85 7.08 10.19
N TYR A 148 -0.46 7.17 8.94
CA TYR A 148 -0.48 8.43 8.18
C TYR A 148 -1.87 8.76 7.63
N CYS A 149 -2.60 7.77 7.13
CA CYS A 149 -3.91 7.96 6.49
C CYS A 149 -4.98 8.45 7.49
N GLN A 150 -4.83 8.17 8.78
CA GLN A 150 -5.72 8.64 9.84
C GLN A 150 -5.59 10.14 10.18
N ARG A 151 -4.61 10.83 9.61
CA ARG A 151 -4.46 12.27 9.84
C ARG A 151 -5.49 13.04 9.03
N GLU A 152 -6.10 14.06 9.64
CA GLU A 152 -7.15 14.88 9.01
C GLU A 152 -6.73 15.55 7.69
N ASN A 153 -5.43 15.83 7.53
CA ASN A 153 -4.87 16.48 6.35
C ASN A 153 -4.27 15.49 5.33
N THR A 154 -4.48 14.17 5.50
CA THR A 154 -3.96 13.14 4.60
C THR A 154 -5.11 12.49 3.86
N GLY A 155 -5.16 12.68 2.54
CA GLY A 155 -6.20 12.06 1.70
C GLY A 155 -5.82 10.68 1.20
N ILE A 156 -4.55 10.47 0.84
CA ILE A 156 -4.05 9.21 0.26
C ILE A 156 -2.63 8.97 0.77
N VAL A 157 -2.28 7.70 0.97
CA VAL A 157 -0.91 7.25 1.28
C VAL A 157 -0.51 6.20 0.27
N GLY A 158 0.61 6.41 -0.43
CA GLY A 158 1.18 5.46 -1.38
C GLY A 158 2.33 4.66 -0.80
N ALA A 159 2.40 3.39 -1.14
CA ALA A 159 3.50 2.52 -0.77
C ALA A 159 4.69 2.69 -1.73
N LYS A 160 5.91 2.49 -1.23
CA LYS A 160 7.08 2.35 -2.08
C LYS A 160 7.10 0.94 -2.66
N LEU A 161 7.22 0.84 -3.98
CA LEU A 161 7.19 -0.42 -4.72
C LEU A 161 8.54 -0.70 -5.37
N TYR A 162 8.87 -2.00 -5.45
CA TYR A 162 10.08 -2.49 -6.09
C TYR A 162 9.76 -3.49 -7.20
N TYR A 163 10.57 -3.51 -8.23
CA TYR A 163 10.59 -4.60 -9.20
C TYR A 163 11.25 -5.85 -8.62
N PRO A 164 11.07 -7.03 -9.22
CA PRO A 164 11.70 -8.28 -8.76
C PRO A 164 13.23 -8.25 -8.75
N ASP A 165 13.86 -7.34 -9.51
CA ASP A 165 15.30 -7.13 -9.54
C ASP A 165 15.81 -6.17 -8.44
N ASP A 166 14.95 -5.83 -7.47
CA ASP A 166 15.23 -4.93 -6.34
C ASP A 166 15.52 -3.47 -6.76
N THR A 167 15.03 -3.06 -7.93
CA THR A 167 15.00 -1.65 -8.33
C THR A 167 13.65 -1.01 -7.97
N ILE A 168 13.63 0.32 -7.82
CA ILE A 168 12.41 1.07 -7.47
C ILE A 168 11.47 1.11 -8.68
N GLN A 169 10.25 0.61 -8.49
CA GLN A 169 9.14 0.77 -9.42
C GLN A 169 8.39 2.09 -9.16
N HIS A 170 8.11 2.37 -7.88
CA HIS A 170 7.38 3.55 -7.45
C HIS A 170 7.90 4.05 -6.10
N ALA A 171 8.15 5.34 -6.00
CA ALA A 171 8.47 6.03 -4.76
C ALA A 171 7.90 7.47 -4.79
N GLY A 172 6.66 7.56 -5.25
CA GLY A 172 5.93 8.82 -5.43
C GLY A 172 5.92 9.31 -6.88
N THR A 173 5.02 10.22 -7.15
CA THR A 173 4.78 10.78 -8.48
C THR A 173 5.19 12.26 -8.51
N ILE A 174 5.96 12.65 -9.51
CA ILE A 174 6.37 14.05 -9.74
C ILE A 174 5.58 14.58 -10.93
N ILE A 175 4.80 15.62 -10.71
CA ILE A 175 4.03 16.31 -11.75
C ILE A 175 4.98 17.09 -12.65
N GLY A 176 4.79 16.99 -13.98
CA GLY A 176 5.59 17.66 -15.01
C GLY A 176 6.71 16.82 -15.62
N ILE A 177 7.10 15.70 -15.01
CA ILE A 177 8.06 14.77 -15.64
C ILE A 177 7.37 14.05 -16.79
N GLY A 178 8.06 13.98 -17.95
CA GLY A 178 7.53 13.33 -19.16
C GLY A 178 6.31 14.02 -19.79
N GLY A 179 6.04 15.27 -19.41
CA GLY A 179 4.95 16.09 -19.93
C GLY A 179 3.70 16.14 -19.04
N ILE A 180 3.39 15.10 -18.29
CA ILE A 180 2.23 15.06 -17.39
C ILE A 180 2.68 14.72 -15.97
N ALA A 181 3.20 13.52 -15.74
CA ALA A 181 3.69 13.05 -14.45
C ALA A 181 4.57 11.82 -14.64
N GLY A 182 5.51 11.58 -13.73
CA GLY A 182 6.39 10.41 -13.77
C GLY A 182 6.78 9.94 -12.38
N HIS A 183 7.21 8.68 -12.31
CA HIS A 183 7.65 8.08 -11.05
C HIS A 183 8.99 8.65 -10.60
N ALA A 184 9.07 9.02 -9.33
CA ALA A 184 10.32 9.41 -8.70
C ALA A 184 11.23 8.18 -8.56
N PHE A 185 12.51 8.36 -8.85
CA PHE A 185 13.57 7.36 -8.66
C PHE A 185 13.37 6.03 -9.40
N LEU A 186 12.57 6.01 -10.47
CA LEU A 186 12.31 4.82 -11.29
C LEU A 186 13.61 4.11 -11.66
N ASN A 187 13.64 2.78 -11.54
CA ASN A 187 14.80 1.90 -11.81
C ASN A 187 16.05 2.16 -10.95
N MET A 188 15.96 2.99 -9.93
CA MET A 188 17.09 3.17 -9.01
C MET A 188 17.22 1.94 -8.09
N PRO A 189 18.43 1.40 -7.87
CA PRO A 189 18.62 0.30 -6.94
C PRO A 189 18.11 0.63 -5.53
N ARG A 190 17.46 -0.32 -4.87
CA ARG A 190 16.92 -0.18 -3.50
C ARG A 190 17.96 0.29 -2.48
N SER A 191 19.23 -0.10 -2.67
CA SER A 191 20.35 0.30 -1.82
C SER A 191 20.73 1.78 -1.92
N ARG A 192 20.21 2.51 -2.91
CA ARG A 192 20.47 3.94 -3.10
C ARG A 192 19.41 4.77 -2.40
N SER A 193 19.85 5.80 -1.69
CA SER A 193 18.96 6.72 -0.95
C SER A 193 18.44 7.91 -1.78
N GLY A 194 18.93 8.07 -3.00
CA GLY A 194 18.57 9.21 -3.86
C GLY A 194 19.08 10.56 -3.35
N TYR A 195 18.69 11.62 -4.05
CA TYR A 195 19.06 12.99 -3.69
C TYR A 195 18.52 13.35 -2.30
N LEU A 196 19.41 13.77 -1.41
CA LEU A 196 19.09 14.10 -0.01
C LEU A 196 18.27 13.00 0.71
N HIS A 197 18.56 11.75 0.43
CA HIS A 197 17.87 10.58 0.99
C HIS A 197 16.36 10.50 0.73
N LYS A 198 15.83 11.26 -0.22
CA LYS A 198 14.40 11.31 -0.54
C LYS A 198 13.81 9.96 -0.97
N ALA A 199 14.64 9.07 -1.53
CA ALA A 199 14.17 7.71 -1.85
C ALA A 199 14.07 6.78 -0.63
N SER A 200 14.51 7.22 0.55
CA SER A 200 14.49 6.43 1.80
C SER A 200 13.58 7.03 2.88
N LEU A 201 13.06 8.22 2.65
CA LEU A 201 12.23 8.95 3.60
C LEU A 201 10.79 9.01 3.14
N GLN A 202 9.89 9.15 4.10
CA GLN A 202 8.50 9.53 3.84
C GLN A 202 8.46 10.97 3.31
N MET A 203 7.61 11.21 2.33
CA MET A 203 7.49 12.52 1.68
C MET A 203 6.02 12.89 1.50
N ASP A 204 5.74 14.18 1.66
CA ASP A 204 4.49 14.77 1.18
C ASP A 204 4.60 14.99 -0.33
N LEU A 205 3.65 14.46 -1.08
CA LEU A 205 3.62 14.49 -2.53
C LEU A 205 2.27 14.97 -3.05
N SER A 206 2.25 15.49 -4.28
CA SER A 206 1.00 15.91 -4.92
C SER A 206 0.21 14.73 -5.52
N ALA A 207 0.87 13.60 -5.71
CA ALA A 207 0.27 12.36 -6.21
C ALA A 207 1.11 11.14 -5.78
N VAL A 208 0.44 10.03 -5.58
CA VAL A 208 1.00 8.73 -5.19
C VAL A 208 0.39 7.62 -6.04
#